data_eb949464f1115c48450ad0ec72feb229
#
_entry.id   eb949464f1115c48450ad0ec72feb229
#
_cell.length_a   1.000
_cell.length_b   1.000
_cell.length_c   1.000
_cell.angle_alpha   90.00
_cell.angle_beta   90.00
_cell.angle_gamma   90.00
#
_symmetry.space_group_name_H-M   'P 1'
#
loop_
_entity.id
_entity.type
_entity.pdbx_description
1 polymer ?
#
loop_
_entity_poly.entity_id
_entity_poly.type
_entity_poly.pdbx_seq_one_letter_code
_entity_poly.pdbx_strand_id
1 'polypeptide(L)'
;MLTYIFKRVLYTLPIMLGVTLVCFALVHLAPGDPLVSVLPPDASQAMKQQMMTLYGFDRPYYEQFARWLWRAAHGDLGASIASSRPVVSEVSRAVGNTLILASVATMIGFALGTLFGFVAGYFRDTFIDKLASFISVIGVSVPHYWLGMVLVIIFAATLGWLPPTGAGPGGSGKWGLDWEHVRHLILPAVTMSVIPMGIIARTVRALVAETLSQEFVAGLRAKGLSERGIFRHIVKNTAPTALAVMGIQLGYLLGGSILIETVFSWPGTGFLLNAAIFQRDLPLLQGTILVLALFFVLLNLAVDVLQTALDPRIQRS
;
A
#
# COMPACT_ATOMS: atom_id res chain seq x y z
N MET A 1 -9.13 -14.65 -21.62
CA MET A 1 -9.23 -13.54 -20.67
C MET A 1 -10.38 -13.71 -19.68
N LEU A 2 -11.62 -13.79 -20.14
CA LEU A 2 -12.77 -13.86 -19.24
C LEU A 2 -12.73 -15.07 -18.29
N THR A 3 -12.38 -16.26 -18.80
CA THR A 3 -12.22 -17.47 -18.00
C THR A 3 -11.11 -17.37 -16.95
N TYR A 4 -10.00 -16.71 -17.30
CA TYR A 4 -8.89 -16.45 -16.37
C TYR A 4 -9.34 -15.52 -15.24
N ILE A 5 -9.97 -14.40 -15.59
CA ILE A 5 -10.49 -13.45 -14.59
C ILE A 5 -11.51 -14.14 -13.68
N PHE A 6 -12.42 -14.93 -14.26
CA PHE A 6 -13.41 -15.66 -13.49
C PHE A 6 -12.79 -16.66 -12.49
N LYS A 7 -11.84 -17.48 -12.94
CA LYS A 7 -11.10 -18.39 -12.06
C LYS A 7 -10.37 -17.63 -10.95
N ARG A 8 -9.74 -16.51 -11.27
CA ARG A 8 -8.99 -15.69 -10.32
C ARG A 8 -9.92 -15.11 -9.24
N VAL A 9 -11.07 -14.57 -9.66
CA VAL A 9 -12.12 -14.10 -8.74
C VAL A 9 -12.63 -15.24 -7.86
N LEU A 10 -12.83 -16.42 -8.42
CA LEU A 10 -13.30 -17.58 -7.66
C LEU A 10 -12.29 -18.03 -6.59
N TYR A 11 -10.98 -18.03 -6.92
CA TYR A 11 -9.90 -18.32 -5.94
C TYR A 11 -9.75 -17.25 -4.87
N THR A 12 -10.21 -16.04 -5.13
CA THR A 12 -10.19 -14.94 -4.17
C THR A 12 -11.17 -15.15 -3.02
N LEU A 13 -12.33 -15.73 -3.27
CA LEU A 13 -13.37 -15.94 -2.26
C LEU A 13 -12.89 -16.76 -1.05
N PRO A 14 -12.27 -17.95 -1.23
CA PRO A 14 -11.74 -18.71 -0.10
C PRO A 14 -10.60 -17.99 0.62
N ILE A 15 -9.78 -17.21 -0.09
CA ILE A 15 -8.72 -16.41 0.54
C ILE A 15 -9.34 -15.33 1.42
N MET A 16 -10.31 -14.59 0.93
CA MET A 16 -11.02 -13.58 1.71
C MET A 16 -11.70 -14.19 2.94
N LEU A 17 -12.40 -15.33 2.76
CA LEU A 17 -13.02 -16.02 3.87
C LEU A 17 -11.99 -16.48 4.91
N GLY A 18 -10.85 -17.03 4.47
CA GLY A 18 -9.76 -17.43 5.35
C GLY A 18 -9.16 -16.25 6.12
N VAL A 19 -8.88 -15.14 5.44
CA VAL A 19 -8.37 -13.92 6.08
C VAL A 19 -9.36 -13.37 7.10
N THR A 20 -10.64 -13.27 6.76
CA THR A 20 -11.67 -12.77 7.67
C THR A 20 -11.85 -13.68 8.88
N LEU A 21 -11.81 -15.01 8.70
CA LEU A 21 -11.89 -15.98 9.78
C LEU A 21 -10.68 -15.88 10.73
N VAL A 22 -9.47 -15.81 10.17
CA VAL A 22 -8.25 -15.65 10.97
C VAL A 22 -8.27 -14.32 11.75
N CYS A 23 -8.66 -13.23 11.10
CA CYS A 23 -8.77 -11.93 11.77
C CYS A 23 -9.82 -11.94 12.87
N PHE A 24 -10.99 -12.52 12.61
CA PHE A 24 -12.02 -12.67 13.62
C PHE A 24 -11.52 -13.50 14.82
N ALA A 25 -10.85 -14.63 14.56
CA ALA A 25 -10.30 -15.50 15.60
C ALA A 25 -9.22 -14.76 16.42
N LEU A 26 -8.27 -14.08 15.77
CA LEU A 26 -7.20 -13.33 16.46
C LEU A 26 -7.74 -12.24 17.38
N VAL A 27 -8.75 -11.52 16.92
CA VAL A 27 -9.40 -10.45 17.68
C VAL A 27 -10.09 -11.01 18.95
N HIS A 28 -10.75 -12.15 18.82
CA HIS A 28 -11.46 -12.79 19.94
C HIS A 28 -10.55 -13.59 20.88
N LEU A 29 -9.40 -14.05 20.39
CA LEU A 29 -8.37 -14.70 21.20
C LEU A 29 -7.48 -13.68 21.93
N ALA A 30 -7.44 -12.43 21.50
CA ALA A 30 -6.67 -11.37 22.17
C ALA A 30 -7.19 -11.16 23.59
N PRO A 31 -6.32 -11.16 24.61
CA PRO A 31 -6.75 -10.96 26.00
C PRO A 31 -7.31 -9.54 26.19
N GLY A 32 -8.50 -9.45 26.77
CA GLY A 32 -9.15 -8.18 27.14
C GLY A 32 -10.64 -8.16 26.85
N ASP A 33 -11.32 -7.27 27.56
CA ASP A 33 -12.75 -7.04 27.39
C ASP A 33 -12.95 -5.98 26.29
N PRO A 34 -13.68 -6.26 25.20
CA PRO A 34 -13.93 -5.29 24.12
C PRO A 34 -14.73 -4.06 24.60
N LEU A 35 -15.39 -4.16 25.75
CA LEU A 35 -16.18 -3.05 26.30
C LEU A 35 -15.39 -2.10 27.19
N VAL A 36 -14.13 -2.40 27.50
CA VAL A 36 -13.29 -1.55 28.40
C VAL A 36 -13.09 -0.13 27.81
N SER A 37 -13.09 0.01 26.49
CA SER A 37 -12.92 1.32 25.83
C SER A 37 -14.19 2.19 25.83
N VAL A 38 -15.33 1.60 26.12
CA VAL A 38 -16.66 2.26 26.03
C VAL A 38 -17.32 2.45 27.37
N LEU A 39 -17.09 1.52 28.27
CA LEU A 39 -17.70 1.56 29.59
C LEU A 39 -16.83 2.35 30.58
N PRO A 40 -17.44 3.20 31.41
CA PRO A 40 -16.75 3.80 32.53
C PRO A 40 -16.17 2.72 33.47
N PRO A 41 -15.06 3.00 34.18
CA PRO A 41 -14.46 2.01 35.09
C PRO A 41 -15.41 1.52 36.18
N ASP A 42 -16.39 2.31 36.53
CA ASP A 42 -17.44 2.07 37.55
C ASP A 42 -18.76 1.58 36.94
N ALA A 43 -18.79 1.19 35.68
CA ALA A 43 -20.01 0.72 35.02
C ALA A 43 -20.63 -0.47 35.76
N SER A 44 -21.96 -0.38 35.97
CA SER A 44 -22.72 -1.44 36.62
C SER A 44 -22.73 -2.73 35.79
N GLN A 45 -22.86 -3.88 36.44
CA GLN A 45 -22.99 -5.18 35.76
C GLN A 45 -24.19 -5.19 34.79
N ALA A 46 -25.29 -4.50 35.13
CA ALA A 46 -26.45 -4.38 34.25
C ALA A 46 -26.12 -3.61 32.97
N MET A 47 -25.36 -2.52 33.06
CA MET A 47 -24.89 -1.76 31.87
C MET A 47 -23.96 -2.59 31.02
N LYS A 48 -23.04 -3.34 31.65
CA LYS A 48 -22.13 -4.23 30.94
C LYS A 48 -22.90 -5.31 30.16
N GLN A 49 -23.88 -5.95 30.80
CA GLN A 49 -24.72 -6.96 30.18
C GLN A 49 -25.56 -6.40 29.03
N GLN A 50 -26.10 -5.21 29.19
CA GLN A 50 -26.86 -4.53 28.14
C GLN A 50 -25.99 -4.25 26.90
N MET A 51 -24.75 -3.79 27.11
CA MET A 51 -23.79 -3.54 26.01
C MET A 51 -23.35 -4.86 25.34
N MET A 52 -23.09 -5.91 26.12
CA MET A 52 -22.77 -7.24 25.57
C MET A 52 -23.87 -7.72 24.62
N THR A 53 -25.13 -7.58 25.02
CA THR A 53 -26.28 -7.98 24.20
C THR A 53 -26.46 -7.06 22.99
N LEU A 54 -26.25 -5.75 23.15
CA LEU A 54 -26.37 -4.77 22.05
C LEU A 54 -25.37 -5.06 20.93
N TYR A 55 -24.12 -5.37 21.26
CA TYR A 55 -23.09 -5.71 20.29
C TYR A 55 -23.08 -7.20 19.92
N GLY A 56 -23.88 -8.03 20.59
CA GLY A 56 -23.99 -9.46 20.33
C GLY A 56 -22.78 -10.28 20.81
N PHE A 57 -21.98 -9.75 21.74
CA PHE A 57 -20.83 -10.44 22.33
C PHE A 57 -21.22 -11.55 23.31
N ASP A 58 -22.49 -11.63 23.69
CA ASP A 58 -23.08 -12.69 24.50
C ASP A 58 -23.35 -13.98 23.73
N ARG A 59 -23.19 -13.97 22.38
CA ARG A 59 -23.46 -15.13 21.52
C ARG A 59 -22.23 -16.00 21.30
N PRO A 60 -22.40 -17.27 20.90
CA PRO A 60 -21.29 -18.11 20.47
C PRO A 60 -20.50 -17.49 19.31
N TYR A 61 -19.18 -17.66 19.28
CA TYR A 61 -18.30 -17.04 18.27
C TYR A 61 -18.66 -17.38 16.82
N TYR A 62 -19.12 -18.61 16.56
CA TYR A 62 -19.55 -18.99 15.21
C TYR A 62 -20.81 -18.22 14.75
N GLU A 63 -21.72 -17.89 15.67
CA GLU A 63 -22.90 -17.09 15.37
C GLU A 63 -22.52 -15.60 15.16
N GLN A 64 -21.61 -15.07 15.98
CA GLN A 64 -21.08 -13.73 15.81
C GLN A 64 -20.42 -13.57 14.44
N PHE A 65 -19.55 -14.53 14.05
CA PHE A 65 -18.88 -14.54 12.75
C PHE A 65 -19.87 -14.63 11.58
N ALA A 66 -20.80 -15.57 11.63
CA ALA A 66 -21.78 -15.76 10.56
C ALA A 66 -22.66 -14.52 10.35
N ARG A 67 -23.14 -13.90 11.44
CA ARG A 67 -23.93 -12.66 11.39
C ARG A 67 -23.13 -11.49 10.86
N TRP A 68 -21.89 -11.33 11.33
CA TRP A 68 -21.00 -10.29 10.85
C TRP A 68 -20.70 -10.45 9.35
N LEU A 69 -20.37 -11.66 8.91
CA LEU A 69 -20.10 -11.96 7.50
C LEU A 69 -21.33 -11.71 6.61
N TRP A 70 -22.52 -12.10 7.09
CA TRP A 70 -23.77 -11.81 6.39
C TRP A 70 -24.03 -10.32 6.23
N ARG A 71 -23.87 -9.54 7.29
CA ARG A 71 -23.99 -8.08 7.24
C ARG A 71 -22.96 -7.45 6.32
N ALA A 72 -21.71 -7.88 6.42
CA ALA A 72 -20.62 -7.41 5.57
C ALA A 72 -20.88 -7.68 4.08
N ALA A 73 -21.45 -8.84 3.74
CA ALA A 73 -21.85 -9.17 2.37
C ALA A 73 -22.96 -8.26 1.81
N HIS A 74 -23.73 -7.62 2.70
CA HIS A 74 -24.75 -6.62 2.34
C HIS A 74 -24.27 -5.17 2.49
N GLY A 75 -22.95 -4.97 2.70
CA GLY A 75 -22.35 -3.64 2.82
C GLY A 75 -22.47 -3.00 4.20
N ASP A 76 -22.99 -3.72 5.20
CA ASP A 76 -23.06 -3.24 6.58
C ASP A 76 -21.90 -3.81 7.40
N LEU A 77 -20.90 -2.99 7.66
CA LEU A 77 -19.74 -3.34 8.51
C LEU A 77 -19.97 -3.00 10.00
N GLY A 78 -21.17 -2.52 10.36
CA GLY A 78 -21.51 -2.09 11.70
C GLY A 78 -21.08 -0.67 12.02
N ALA A 79 -21.12 -0.33 13.31
CA ALA A 79 -20.65 0.94 13.82
C ALA A 79 -19.42 0.75 14.72
N SER A 80 -18.48 1.67 14.63
CA SER A 80 -17.32 1.76 15.53
C SER A 80 -17.80 1.90 16.98
N ILE A 81 -17.22 1.13 17.87
CA ILE A 81 -17.53 1.20 19.30
C ILE A 81 -17.00 2.50 19.89
N ALA A 82 -15.82 2.93 19.47
CA ALA A 82 -15.17 4.13 20.03
C ALA A 82 -15.76 5.43 19.51
N SER A 83 -16.06 5.52 18.19
CA SER A 83 -16.55 6.75 17.56
C SER A 83 -18.06 6.81 17.37
N SER A 84 -18.78 5.69 17.53
CA SER A 84 -20.22 5.52 17.21
C SER A 84 -20.57 5.82 15.74
N ARG A 85 -19.58 5.89 14.85
CA ARG A 85 -19.78 6.17 13.41
C ARG A 85 -19.89 4.88 12.61
N PRO A 86 -20.60 4.89 11.47
CA PRO A 86 -20.62 3.74 10.57
C PRO A 86 -19.22 3.38 10.09
N VAL A 87 -18.79 2.13 10.27
CA VAL A 87 -17.47 1.64 9.88
C VAL A 87 -17.22 1.84 8.38
N VAL A 88 -18.25 1.62 7.54
CA VAL A 88 -18.15 1.83 6.09
C VAL A 88 -17.68 3.24 5.75
N SER A 89 -18.19 4.28 6.45
CA SER A 89 -17.83 5.67 6.18
C SER A 89 -16.39 5.99 6.59
N GLU A 90 -15.91 5.42 7.70
CA GLU A 90 -14.54 5.62 8.17
C GLU A 90 -13.54 4.90 7.27
N VAL A 91 -13.82 3.65 6.94
CA VAL A 91 -12.95 2.85 6.09
C VAL A 91 -12.90 3.38 4.65
N SER A 92 -14.04 3.77 4.06
CA SER A 92 -14.05 4.33 2.70
C SER A 92 -13.22 5.62 2.58
N ARG A 93 -13.29 6.48 3.59
CA ARG A 93 -12.46 7.69 3.67
C ARG A 93 -10.98 7.34 3.78
N ALA A 94 -10.64 6.42 4.67
CA ALA A 94 -9.27 5.97 4.87
C ALA A 94 -8.68 5.32 3.62
N VAL A 95 -9.46 4.50 2.89
CA VAL A 95 -9.07 3.94 1.58
C VAL A 95 -8.74 5.05 0.58
N GLY A 96 -9.57 6.08 0.48
CA GLY A 96 -9.31 7.23 -0.40
C GLY A 96 -7.96 7.90 -0.08
N ASN A 97 -7.68 8.14 1.19
CA ASN A 97 -6.42 8.76 1.63
C ASN A 97 -5.20 7.86 1.38
N THR A 98 -5.30 6.55 1.62
CA THR A 98 -4.25 5.59 1.29
C THR A 98 -3.98 5.56 -0.22
N LEU A 99 -5.04 5.58 -1.04
CA LEU A 99 -4.91 5.60 -2.51
C LEU A 99 -4.18 6.85 -3.01
N ILE A 100 -4.48 8.03 -2.45
CA ILE A 100 -3.80 9.27 -2.79
C ILE A 100 -2.30 9.15 -2.47
N LEU A 101 -1.97 8.76 -1.24
CA LEU A 101 -0.59 8.58 -0.80
C LEU A 101 0.15 7.55 -1.66
N ALA A 102 -0.43 6.38 -1.85
CA ALA A 102 0.15 5.30 -2.64
C ALA A 102 0.34 5.69 -4.11
N SER A 103 -0.61 6.42 -4.70
CA SER A 103 -0.50 6.88 -6.09
C SER A 103 0.67 7.84 -6.27
N VAL A 104 0.81 8.84 -5.39
CA VAL A 104 1.91 9.80 -5.46
C VAL A 104 3.25 9.12 -5.17
N ALA A 105 3.33 8.25 -4.16
CA ALA A 105 4.54 7.49 -3.87
C ALA A 105 4.94 6.58 -5.05
N THR A 106 3.96 5.94 -5.70
CA THR A 106 4.17 5.13 -6.90
C THR A 106 4.73 5.98 -8.04
N MET A 107 4.13 7.13 -8.32
CA MET A 107 4.61 8.03 -9.38
C MET A 107 6.07 8.45 -9.14
N ILE A 108 6.40 8.87 -7.93
CA ILE A 108 7.76 9.26 -7.56
C ILE A 108 8.71 8.06 -7.68
N GLY A 109 8.38 6.93 -7.03
CA GLY A 109 9.25 5.76 -6.98
C GLY A 109 9.50 5.13 -8.35
N PHE A 110 8.45 5.04 -9.19
CA PHE A 110 8.58 4.46 -10.53
C PHE A 110 9.30 5.38 -11.50
N ALA A 111 8.99 6.67 -11.47
CA ALA A 111 9.65 7.64 -12.33
C ALA A 111 11.15 7.76 -12.00
N LEU A 112 11.49 7.99 -10.73
CA LEU A 112 12.89 8.13 -10.32
C LEU A 112 13.64 6.80 -10.39
N GLY A 113 13.00 5.67 -10.02
CA GLY A 113 13.61 4.36 -10.13
C GLY A 113 13.94 4.00 -11.58
N THR A 114 13.02 4.24 -12.50
CA THR A 114 13.25 4.03 -13.93
C THR A 114 14.35 4.94 -14.48
N LEU A 115 14.31 6.21 -14.13
CA LEU A 115 15.30 7.19 -14.57
C LEU A 115 16.70 6.80 -14.07
N PHE A 116 16.87 6.59 -12.77
CA PHE A 116 18.17 6.24 -12.18
C PHE A 116 18.67 4.89 -12.68
N GLY A 117 17.77 3.90 -12.80
CA GLY A 117 18.13 2.59 -13.32
C GLY A 117 18.55 2.62 -14.78
N PHE A 118 17.83 3.39 -15.61
CA PHE A 118 18.17 3.55 -17.02
C PHE A 118 19.53 4.26 -17.21
N VAL A 119 19.72 5.37 -16.50
CA VAL A 119 20.98 6.14 -16.56
C VAL A 119 22.16 5.28 -16.08
N ALA A 120 22.00 4.59 -14.94
CA ALA A 120 23.04 3.71 -14.42
C ALA A 120 23.37 2.54 -15.37
N GLY A 121 22.36 1.90 -15.96
CA GLY A 121 22.57 0.80 -16.90
C GLY A 121 23.19 1.24 -18.23
N TYR A 122 22.82 2.42 -18.73
CA TYR A 122 23.37 2.98 -19.95
C TYR A 122 24.84 3.41 -19.80
N PHE A 123 25.18 4.02 -18.66
CA PHE A 123 26.54 4.43 -18.31
C PHE A 123 27.25 3.43 -17.38
N ARG A 124 27.05 2.15 -17.65
CA ARG A 124 27.62 1.06 -16.87
C ARG A 124 29.11 1.23 -16.61
N ASP A 125 29.55 0.85 -15.40
CA ASP A 125 30.93 0.89 -14.91
C ASP A 125 31.55 2.30 -14.76
N THR A 126 30.74 3.35 -14.96
CA THR A 126 31.15 4.75 -14.72
C THR A 126 30.85 5.20 -13.28
N PHE A 127 31.32 6.39 -12.92
CA PHE A 127 30.98 7.03 -11.65
C PHE A 127 29.46 7.26 -11.47
N ILE A 128 28.75 7.57 -12.56
CA ILE A 128 27.30 7.75 -12.57
C ILE A 128 26.59 6.46 -12.17
N ASP A 129 27.01 5.34 -12.72
CA ASP A 129 26.50 4.03 -12.35
C ASP A 129 26.72 3.70 -10.88
N LYS A 130 27.93 3.95 -10.38
CA LYS A 130 28.29 3.70 -8.97
C LYS A 130 27.45 4.56 -8.04
N LEU A 131 27.27 5.84 -8.35
CA LEU A 131 26.48 6.78 -7.55
C LEU A 131 25.00 6.38 -7.53
N ALA A 132 24.39 6.12 -8.68
CA ALA A 132 22.99 5.73 -8.78
C ALA A 132 22.73 4.38 -8.08
N SER A 133 23.66 3.41 -8.22
CA SER A 133 23.61 2.13 -7.53
C SER A 133 23.72 2.31 -6.01
N PHE A 134 24.62 3.16 -5.54
CA PHE A 134 24.80 3.49 -4.11
C PHE A 134 23.50 4.07 -3.51
N ILE A 135 22.91 5.07 -4.16
CA ILE A 135 21.63 5.67 -3.73
C ILE A 135 20.53 4.60 -3.69
N SER A 136 20.45 3.73 -4.70
CA SER A 136 19.45 2.67 -4.77
C SER A 136 19.60 1.64 -3.64
N VAL A 137 20.85 1.28 -3.31
CA VAL A 137 21.15 0.32 -2.22
C VAL A 137 20.79 0.94 -0.87
N ILE A 138 21.18 2.18 -0.60
CA ILE A 138 20.81 2.88 0.64
C ILE A 138 19.31 2.94 0.77
N GLY A 139 18.59 3.32 -0.28
CA GLY A 139 17.14 3.44 -0.26
C GLY A 139 16.42 2.15 0.13
N VAL A 140 16.96 0.98 -0.23
CA VAL A 140 16.37 -0.31 0.15
C VAL A 140 16.84 -0.82 1.51
N SER A 141 18.05 -0.42 1.92
CA SER A 141 18.67 -0.91 3.16
C SER A 141 18.19 -0.16 4.41
N VAL A 142 17.76 1.09 4.25
CA VAL A 142 17.27 1.92 5.36
C VAL A 142 15.80 1.60 5.64
N PRO A 143 15.43 1.30 6.90
CA PRO A 143 14.02 1.13 7.24
C PRO A 143 13.24 2.41 6.92
N HIS A 144 12.22 2.31 6.07
CA HIS A 144 11.47 3.47 5.57
C HIS A 144 10.80 4.29 6.69
N TYR A 145 10.28 3.64 7.76
CA TYR A 145 9.73 4.36 8.89
C TYR A 145 10.79 5.20 9.64
N TRP A 146 12.04 4.70 9.75
CA TRP A 146 13.16 5.44 10.32
C TRP A 146 13.53 6.63 9.43
N LEU A 147 13.61 6.41 8.11
CA LEU A 147 13.82 7.50 7.15
C LEU A 147 12.75 8.57 7.29
N GLY A 148 11.47 8.17 7.44
CA GLY A 148 10.37 9.10 7.67
C GLY A 148 10.59 9.98 8.89
N MET A 149 11.00 9.39 10.03
CA MET A 149 11.30 10.14 11.25
C MET A 149 12.48 11.12 11.04
N VAL A 150 13.53 10.70 10.35
CA VAL A 150 14.67 11.57 10.02
C VAL A 150 14.23 12.76 9.14
N LEU A 151 13.40 12.51 8.12
CA LEU A 151 12.88 13.56 7.27
C LEU A 151 11.98 14.54 8.04
N VAL A 152 11.18 14.07 8.98
CA VAL A 152 10.39 14.94 9.88
C VAL A 152 11.31 15.81 10.72
N ILE A 153 12.36 15.27 11.31
CA ILE A 153 13.31 16.04 12.11
C ILE A 153 13.97 17.14 11.27
N ILE A 154 14.43 16.81 10.06
CA ILE A 154 15.12 17.77 9.19
C ILE A 154 14.14 18.81 8.63
N PHE A 155 13.10 18.38 7.93
CA PHE A 155 12.28 19.29 7.12
C PHE A 155 11.14 19.94 7.90
N ALA A 156 10.64 19.30 8.96
CA ALA A 156 9.58 19.87 9.78
C ALA A 156 10.12 20.54 11.04
N ALA A 157 10.89 19.83 11.88
CA ALA A 157 11.31 20.37 13.16
C ALA A 157 12.46 21.39 13.04
N THR A 158 13.47 21.12 12.18
CA THR A 158 14.65 21.98 12.08
C THR A 158 14.46 23.11 11.07
N LEU A 159 14.01 22.81 9.86
CA LEU A 159 13.87 23.79 8.78
C LEU A 159 12.49 24.47 8.76
N GLY A 160 11.46 23.87 9.35
CA GLY A 160 10.10 24.41 9.34
C GLY A 160 9.47 24.51 7.93
N TRP A 161 9.99 23.77 6.95
CA TRP A 161 9.52 23.87 5.56
C TRP A 161 8.23 23.10 5.31
N LEU A 162 8.09 21.93 5.93
CA LEU A 162 6.98 21.01 5.72
C LEU A 162 6.33 20.62 7.05
N PRO A 163 5.04 20.32 7.05
CA PRO A 163 4.36 19.88 8.27
C PRO A 163 4.82 18.46 8.67
N PRO A 164 4.89 18.19 10.00
CA PRO A 164 5.39 16.91 10.50
C PRO A 164 4.40 15.76 10.34
N THR A 165 3.09 16.04 10.47
CA THR A 165 2.03 15.02 10.54
C THR A 165 0.70 15.54 10.00
N GLY A 166 -0.26 14.62 9.81
CA GLY A 166 -1.61 14.94 9.36
C GLY A 166 -1.76 14.97 7.84
N ALA A 167 -2.95 15.37 7.38
CA ALA A 167 -3.28 15.43 5.96
C ALA A 167 -3.77 16.82 5.49
N GLY A 168 -3.68 17.83 6.34
CA GLY A 168 -4.08 19.20 6.02
C GLY A 168 -4.86 19.89 7.14
N PRO A 169 -5.22 21.15 6.93
CA PRO A 169 -6.01 21.93 7.90
C PRO A 169 -7.42 21.33 8.09
N GLY A 170 -7.93 21.39 9.32
CA GLY A 170 -9.25 20.88 9.65
C GLY A 170 -9.31 19.38 9.98
N GLY A 171 -8.14 18.75 10.15
CA GLY A 171 -8.06 17.30 10.40
C GLY A 171 -8.44 16.50 9.18
N SER A 172 -8.23 15.22 9.24
CA SER A 172 -8.27 14.23 8.17
C SER A 172 -9.63 13.98 7.47
N GLY A 173 -10.57 14.90 7.59
CA GLY A 173 -11.92 14.68 7.08
C GLY A 173 -12.06 14.63 5.57
N LYS A 174 -11.39 15.53 4.86
CA LYS A 174 -11.39 15.57 3.38
C LYS A 174 -10.04 16.09 2.90
N TRP A 175 -9.36 15.30 2.10
CA TRP A 175 -8.17 15.76 1.41
C TRP A 175 -8.57 16.73 0.27
N GLY A 176 -7.85 17.84 0.14
CA GLY A 176 -8.04 18.83 -0.91
C GLY A 176 -6.82 18.97 -1.82
N LEU A 177 -7.01 19.48 -3.03
CA LEU A 177 -5.93 19.73 -4.01
C LEU A 177 -5.29 21.13 -3.83
N ASP A 178 -5.39 21.70 -2.63
CA ASP A 178 -4.71 22.96 -2.32
C ASP A 178 -3.28 22.73 -1.79
N TRP A 179 -2.49 23.82 -1.74
CA TRP A 179 -1.10 23.77 -1.31
C TRP A 179 -0.91 23.25 0.12
N GLU A 180 -1.82 23.57 1.01
CA GLU A 180 -1.73 23.13 2.41
C GLU A 180 -1.86 21.62 2.55
N HIS A 181 -2.76 20.98 1.80
CA HIS A 181 -2.87 19.52 1.76
C HIS A 181 -1.67 18.87 1.06
N VAL A 182 -1.19 19.46 -0.05
CA VAL A 182 -0.03 18.94 -0.78
C VAL A 182 1.23 18.95 0.09
N ARG A 183 1.46 19.98 0.91
CA ARG A 183 2.59 20.02 1.84
C ARG A 183 2.63 18.85 2.80
N HIS A 184 1.46 18.40 3.31
CA HIS A 184 1.36 17.25 4.20
C HIS A 184 1.63 15.92 3.50
N LEU A 185 1.43 15.85 2.17
CA LEU A 185 1.64 14.65 1.36
C LEU A 185 3.12 14.43 1.00
N ILE A 186 3.95 15.47 0.95
CA ILE A 186 5.33 15.41 0.42
C ILE A 186 6.18 14.41 1.21
N LEU A 187 6.33 14.60 2.52
CA LEU A 187 7.19 13.75 3.33
C LEU A 187 6.76 12.28 3.35
N PRO A 188 5.49 11.94 3.61
CA PRO A 188 5.05 10.54 3.57
C PRO A 188 5.18 9.92 2.17
N ALA A 189 4.88 10.66 1.09
CA ALA A 189 4.99 10.13 -0.27
C ALA A 189 6.45 9.88 -0.67
N VAL A 190 7.37 10.79 -0.37
CA VAL A 190 8.81 10.60 -0.59
C VAL A 190 9.31 9.41 0.20
N THR A 191 8.99 9.33 1.50
CA THR A 191 9.40 8.21 2.36
C THR A 191 8.92 6.87 1.81
N MET A 192 7.67 6.79 1.42
CA MET A 192 7.05 5.58 0.91
C MET A 192 7.60 5.17 -0.46
N SER A 193 8.07 6.12 -1.27
CA SER A 193 8.59 5.89 -2.62
C SER A 193 10.00 5.30 -2.67
N VAL A 194 10.79 5.40 -1.59
CA VAL A 194 12.23 5.07 -1.60
C VAL A 194 12.51 3.60 -1.86
N ILE A 195 11.76 2.69 -1.23
CA ILE A 195 11.96 1.24 -1.44
C ILE A 195 11.65 0.83 -2.88
N PRO A 196 10.46 1.11 -3.45
CA PRO A 196 10.17 0.77 -4.85
C PRO A 196 11.12 1.48 -5.81
N MET A 197 11.52 2.72 -5.56
CA MET A 197 12.53 3.42 -6.35
C MET A 197 13.84 2.64 -6.42
N GLY A 198 14.37 2.18 -5.28
CA GLY A 198 15.62 1.44 -5.24
C GLY A 198 15.54 0.05 -5.91
N ILE A 199 14.43 -0.67 -5.73
CA ILE A 199 14.21 -1.97 -6.37
C ILE A 199 14.09 -1.82 -7.89
N ILE A 200 13.29 -0.85 -8.35
CA ILE A 200 13.10 -0.59 -9.79
C ILE A 200 14.40 -0.11 -10.43
N ALA A 201 15.14 0.80 -9.76
CA ALA A 201 16.41 1.28 -10.27
C ALA A 201 17.41 0.14 -10.49
N ARG A 202 17.57 -0.79 -9.54
CA ARG A 202 18.46 -1.96 -9.70
C ARG A 202 17.99 -2.88 -10.82
N THR A 203 16.70 -3.15 -10.90
CA THR A 203 16.14 -4.01 -11.92
C THR A 203 16.32 -3.42 -13.33
N VAL A 204 15.93 -2.15 -13.50
CA VAL A 204 16.08 -1.45 -14.80
C VAL A 204 17.53 -1.33 -15.19
N ARG A 205 18.44 -1.04 -14.25
CA ARG A 205 19.89 -1.02 -14.50
C ARG A 205 20.39 -2.35 -15.06
N ALA A 206 20.02 -3.46 -14.41
CA ALA A 206 20.43 -4.79 -14.85
C ALA A 206 19.91 -5.10 -16.26
N LEU A 207 18.63 -4.86 -16.51
CA LEU A 207 17.98 -5.09 -17.80
C LEU A 207 18.59 -4.24 -18.93
N VAL A 208 18.87 -2.96 -18.67
CA VAL A 208 19.47 -2.05 -19.64
C VAL A 208 20.91 -2.48 -19.95
N ALA A 209 21.72 -2.77 -18.93
CA ALA A 209 23.10 -3.21 -19.09
C ALA A 209 23.21 -4.54 -19.87
N GLU A 210 22.33 -5.50 -19.55
CA GLU A 210 22.23 -6.77 -20.25
C GLU A 210 21.82 -6.57 -21.71
N THR A 211 20.76 -5.78 -21.96
CA THR A 211 20.28 -5.50 -23.31
C THR A 211 21.33 -4.84 -24.18
N LEU A 212 22.10 -3.88 -23.62
CA LEU A 212 23.19 -3.20 -24.32
C LEU A 212 24.33 -4.13 -24.72
N SER A 213 24.55 -5.24 -24.00
CA SER A 213 25.59 -6.24 -24.29
C SER A 213 25.19 -7.28 -25.34
N GLN A 214 23.92 -7.30 -25.77
CA GLN A 214 23.42 -8.28 -26.73
C GLN A 214 23.91 -7.98 -28.17
N GLU A 215 24.16 -9.02 -28.95
CA GLU A 215 24.67 -8.93 -30.33
C GLU A 215 23.76 -8.12 -31.26
N PHE A 216 22.43 -8.14 -31.04
CA PHE A 216 21.53 -7.37 -31.87
C PHE A 216 21.77 -5.86 -31.76
N VAL A 217 22.22 -5.35 -30.60
CA VAL A 217 22.56 -3.92 -30.41
C VAL A 217 23.80 -3.57 -31.25
N ALA A 218 24.82 -4.45 -31.23
CA ALA A 218 25.98 -4.30 -32.11
C ALA A 218 25.58 -4.31 -33.59
N GLY A 219 24.64 -5.20 -33.99
CA GLY A 219 24.08 -5.25 -35.33
C GLY A 219 23.31 -3.97 -35.72
N LEU A 220 22.58 -3.36 -34.79
CA LEU A 220 21.89 -2.10 -35.02
C LEU A 220 22.87 -0.94 -35.25
N ARG A 221 23.97 -0.89 -34.48
CA ARG A 221 25.04 0.09 -34.66
C ARG A 221 25.75 -0.09 -36.01
N ALA A 222 26.05 -1.34 -36.37
CA ALA A 222 26.66 -1.67 -37.69
C ALA A 222 25.76 -1.25 -38.86
N LYS A 223 24.42 -1.28 -38.70
CA LYS A 223 23.45 -0.78 -39.69
C LYS A 223 23.29 0.75 -39.69
N GLY A 224 24.03 1.48 -38.86
CA GLY A 224 24.03 2.92 -38.84
C GLY A 224 22.83 3.53 -38.09
N LEU A 225 22.16 2.78 -37.20
CA LEU A 225 21.10 3.37 -36.38
C LEU A 225 21.68 4.41 -35.42
N SER A 226 20.95 5.54 -35.29
CA SER A 226 21.29 6.57 -34.31
C SER A 226 21.11 6.07 -32.87
N GLU A 227 21.83 6.66 -31.92
CA GLU A 227 21.69 6.31 -30.50
C GLU A 227 20.25 6.47 -29.97
N ARG A 228 19.46 7.41 -30.53
CA ARG A 228 18.00 7.51 -30.23
C ARG A 228 17.22 6.30 -30.73
N GLY A 229 17.57 5.76 -31.88
CA GLY A 229 17.00 4.53 -32.40
C GLY A 229 17.32 3.34 -31.50
N ILE A 230 18.57 3.20 -31.12
CA ILE A 230 19.06 2.16 -30.20
C ILE A 230 18.35 2.28 -28.84
N PHE A 231 18.26 3.48 -28.28
CA PHE A 231 17.53 3.75 -27.03
C PHE A 231 16.08 3.22 -27.08
N ARG A 232 15.36 3.50 -28.17
CA ARG A 232 13.98 3.02 -28.35
C ARG A 232 13.91 1.48 -28.35
N HIS A 233 14.87 0.81 -28.95
CA HIS A 233 14.94 -0.65 -28.95
C HIS A 233 15.23 -1.19 -27.54
N ILE A 234 16.14 -0.56 -26.79
CA ILE A 234 16.45 -0.94 -25.41
C ILE A 234 15.19 -0.81 -24.54
N VAL A 235 14.52 0.35 -24.56
CA VAL A 235 13.28 0.59 -23.80
C VAL A 235 12.23 -0.47 -24.15
N LYS A 236 12.02 -0.77 -25.42
CA LYS A 236 11.03 -1.76 -25.86
C LYS A 236 11.34 -3.18 -25.36
N ASN A 237 12.62 -3.55 -25.23
CA ASN A 237 13.03 -4.86 -24.73
C ASN A 237 13.02 -4.95 -23.19
N THR A 238 13.31 -3.86 -22.49
CA THR A 238 13.37 -3.85 -21.02
C THR A 238 12.00 -3.57 -20.36
N ALA A 239 11.12 -2.83 -21.04
CA ALA A 239 9.84 -2.39 -20.49
C ALA A 239 8.94 -3.52 -19.96
N PRO A 240 8.74 -4.65 -20.64
CA PRO A 240 7.85 -5.70 -20.13
C PRO A 240 8.25 -6.21 -18.75
N THR A 241 9.54 -6.54 -18.57
CA THR A 241 10.07 -7.02 -17.29
C THR A 241 10.07 -5.94 -16.22
N ALA A 242 10.41 -4.69 -16.57
CA ALA A 242 10.35 -3.56 -15.65
C ALA A 242 8.92 -3.32 -15.16
N LEU A 243 7.92 -3.35 -16.03
CA LEU A 243 6.51 -3.20 -15.69
C LEU A 243 5.99 -4.35 -14.81
N ALA A 244 6.46 -5.58 -15.03
CA ALA A 244 6.12 -6.70 -14.16
C ALA A 244 6.61 -6.47 -12.72
N VAL A 245 7.86 -6.00 -12.54
CA VAL A 245 8.40 -5.67 -11.23
C VAL A 245 7.67 -4.48 -10.60
N MET A 246 7.34 -3.46 -11.38
CA MET A 246 6.52 -2.33 -10.92
C MET A 246 5.15 -2.79 -10.39
N GLY A 247 4.51 -3.75 -11.07
CA GLY A 247 3.26 -4.34 -10.61
C GLY A 247 3.38 -5.00 -9.24
N ILE A 248 4.45 -5.76 -8.99
CA ILE A 248 4.74 -6.34 -7.68
C ILE A 248 4.95 -5.25 -6.62
N GLN A 249 5.65 -4.17 -6.97
CA GLN A 249 5.91 -3.06 -6.05
C GLN A 249 4.62 -2.29 -5.67
N LEU A 250 3.62 -2.22 -6.54
CA LEU A 250 2.30 -1.67 -6.20
C LEU A 250 1.64 -2.44 -5.06
N GLY A 251 1.65 -3.77 -5.12
CA GLY A 251 1.13 -4.61 -4.04
C GLY A 251 1.88 -4.38 -2.71
N TYR A 252 3.22 -4.26 -2.78
CA TYR A 252 4.05 -4.01 -1.61
C TYR A 252 3.78 -2.62 -0.98
N LEU A 253 3.59 -1.58 -1.79
CA LEU A 253 3.30 -0.22 -1.30
C LEU A 253 2.04 -0.17 -0.44
N LEU A 254 1.00 -0.89 -0.81
CA LEU A 254 -0.25 -0.89 -0.06
C LEU A 254 -0.15 -1.64 1.27
N GLY A 255 0.58 -2.76 1.30
CA GLY A 255 0.86 -3.48 2.55
C GLY A 255 1.84 -2.72 3.46
N GLY A 256 2.80 -2.02 2.88
CA GLY A 256 3.82 -1.25 3.61
C GLY A 256 3.37 0.14 4.08
N SER A 257 2.21 0.62 3.64
CA SER A 257 1.71 1.96 4.00
C SER A 257 1.41 2.13 5.50
N ILE A 258 1.08 1.06 6.20
CA ILE A 258 0.66 1.07 7.62
C ILE A 258 1.64 1.82 8.51
N LEU A 259 2.93 1.51 8.40
CA LEU A 259 3.97 2.14 9.23
C LEU A 259 4.16 3.61 8.86
N ILE A 260 4.14 3.94 7.58
CA ILE A 260 4.29 5.33 7.10
C ILE A 260 3.08 6.17 7.50
N GLU A 261 1.88 5.65 7.31
CA GLU A 261 0.65 6.32 7.73
C GLU A 261 0.63 6.58 9.24
N THR A 262 1.16 5.65 10.03
CA THR A 262 1.27 5.81 11.49
C THR A 262 2.30 6.88 11.86
N VAL A 263 3.52 6.84 11.28
CA VAL A 263 4.58 7.81 11.57
C VAL A 263 4.14 9.25 11.25
N PHE A 264 3.48 9.43 10.10
CA PHE A 264 3.03 10.74 9.68
C PHE A 264 1.61 11.09 10.14
N SER A 265 0.95 10.24 10.94
CA SER A 265 -0.47 10.37 11.29
C SER A 265 -1.34 10.67 10.06
N TRP A 266 -0.98 10.04 8.94
CA TRP A 266 -1.75 10.14 7.70
C TRP A 266 -3.03 9.32 7.84
N PRO A 267 -4.22 9.91 7.62
CA PRO A 267 -5.50 9.26 7.96
C PRO A 267 -5.94 8.21 6.94
N GLY A 268 -5.04 7.29 6.64
CA GLY A 268 -5.28 6.15 5.76
C GLY A 268 -5.72 4.90 6.50
N THR A 269 -5.80 3.81 5.76
CA THR A 269 -6.29 2.51 6.25
C THR A 269 -5.38 1.89 7.30
N GLY A 270 -4.07 2.07 7.18
CA GLY A 270 -3.10 1.57 8.17
C GLY A 270 -3.15 2.34 9.48
N PHE A 271 -3.30 3.68 9.41
CA PHE A 271 -3.53 4.50 10.59
C PHE A 271 -4.84 4.15 11.29
N LEU A 272 -5.91 3.94 10.51
CA LEU A 272 -7.21 3.52 11.02
C LEU A 272 -7.14 2.14 11.68
N LEU A 273 -6.44 1.20 11.05
CA LEU A 273 -6.21 -0.14 11.61
C LEU A 273 -5.46 -0.08 12.94
N ASN A 274 -4.40 0.71 13.01
CA ASN A 274 -3.63 0.93 14.23
C ASN A 274 -4.51 1.51 15.34
N ALA A 275 -5.28 2.55 15.04
CA ALA A 275 -6.22 3.14 16.00
C ALA A 275 -7.25 2.12 16.50
N ALA A 276 -7.83 1.31 15.61
CA ALA A 276 -8.79 0.27 15.97
C ALA A 276 -8.19 -0.80 16.90
N ILE A 277 -6.92 -1.19 16.68
CA ILE A 277 -6.21 -2.12 17.56
C ILE A 277 -6.03 -1.54 18.97
N PHE A 278 -5.51 -0.32 19.08
CA PHE A 278 -5.24 0.29 20.38
C PHE A 278 -6.53 0.63 21.15
N GLN A 279 -7.60 1.00 20.44
CA GLN A 279 -8.90 1.28 21.03
C GLN A 279 -9.73 0.01 21.27
N ARG A 280 -9.26 -1.16 20.83
CA ARG A 280 -10.00 -2.44 20.87
C ARG A 280 -11.38 -2.35 20.22
N ASP A 281 -11.48 -1.57 19.16
CA ASP A 281 -12.71 -1.38 18.40
C ASP A 281 -12.90 -2.55 17.42
N LEU A 282 -13.58 -3.59 17.88
CA LEU A 282 -13.73 -4.84 17.11
C LEU A 282 -14.44 -4.64 15.76
N PRO A 283 -15.59 -3.93 15.66
CA PRO A 283 -16.23 -3.70 14.38
C PRO A 283 -15.34 -2.92 13.41
N LEU A 284 -14.66 -1.88 13.88
CA LEU A 284 -13.77 -1.07 13.06
C LEU A 284 -12.56 -1.90 12.60
N LEU A 285 -11.99 -2.70 13.49
CA LEU A 285 -10.85 -3.58 13.18
C LEU A 285 -11.22 -4.62 12.11
N GLN A 286 -12.33 -5.35 12.32
CA GLN A 286 -12.81 -6.37 11.39
C GLN A 286 -13.16 -5.78 10.02
N GLY A 287 -13.89 -4.66 10.00
CA GLY A 287 -14.26 -3.97 8.77
C GLY A 287 -13.05 -3.43 8.01
N THR A 288 -12.07 -2.86 8.70
CA THR A 288 -10.83 -2.36 8.08
C THR A 288 -10.01 -3.49 7.48
N ILE A 289 -9.84 -4.62 8.18
CA ILE A 289 -9.09 -5.76 7.67
C ILE A 289 -9.80 -6.39 6.46
N LEU A 290 -11.12 -6.55 6.50
CA LEU A 290 -11.88 -7.07 5.37
C LEU A 290 -11.69 -6.21 4.12
N VAL A 291 -11.82 -4.89 4.27
CA VAL A 291 -11.66 -3.96 3.14
C VAL A 291 -10.23 -3.92 2.63
N LEU A 292 -9.22 -3.96 3.52
CA LEU A 292 -7.81 -4.08 3.12
C LEU A 292 -7.54 -5.37 2.34
N ALA A 293 -8.09 -6.50 2.80
CA ALA A 293 -7.94 -7.78 2.12
C ALA A 293 -8.59 -7.74 0.72
N LEU A 294 -9.82 -7.22 0.62
CA LEU A 294 -10.51 -7.03 -0.65
C LEU A 294 -9.72 -6.11 -1.59
N PHE A 295 -9.23 -5.00 -1.08
CA PHE A 295 -8.44 -4.04 -1.85
C PHE A 295 -7.14 -4.65 -2.38
N PHE A 296 -6.40 -5.38 -1.52
CA PHE A 296 -5.18 -6.10 -1.92
C PHE A 296 -5.45 -7.13 -3.02
N VAL A 297 -6.53 -7.86 -2.92
CA VAL A 297 -6.92 -8.85 -3.92
C VAL A 297 -7.30 -8.19 -5.24
N LEU A 298 -8.11 -7.13 -5.21
CA LEU A 298 -8.51 -6.39 -6.42
C LEU A 298 -7.30 -5.77 -7.11
N LEU A 299 -6.36 -5.24 -6.33
CA LEU A 299 -5.14 -4.69 -6.89
C LEU A 299 -4.26 -5.77 -7.53
N ASN A 300 -4.05 -6.91 -6.87
CA ASN A 300 -3.30 -8.01 -7.47
C ASN A 300 -3.97 -8.50 -8.76
N LEU A 301 -5.28 -8.60 -8.77
CA LEU A 301 -6.02 -8.93 -10.00
C LEU A 301 -5.78 -7.89 -11.10
N ALA A 302 -5.84 -6.60 -10.77
CA ALA A 302 -5.58 -5.53 -11.73
C ALA A 302 -4.14 -5.59 -12.27
N VAL A 303 -3.14 -5.84 -11.40
CA VAL A 303 -1.74 -6.02 -11.79
C VAL A 303 -1.57 -7.24 -12.70
N ASP A 304 -2.16 -8.39 -12.36
CA ASP A 304 -2.09 -9.62 -13.18
C ASP A 304 -2.70 -9.39 -14.56
N VAL A 305 -3.85 -8.71 -14.64
CA VAL A 305 -4.50 -8.36 -15.92
C VAL A 305 -3.63 -7.42 -16.73
N LEU A 306 -3.05 -6.41 -16.09
CA LEU A 306 -2.17 -5.44 -16.75
C LEU A 306 -0.90 -6.12 -17.28
N GLN A 307 -0.24 -6.96 -16.50
CA GLN A 307 0.93 -7.73 -16.91
C GLN A 307 0.60 -8.63 -18.10
N THR A 308 -0.53 -9.33 -18.05
CA THR A 308 -0.95 -10.21 -19.15
C THR A 308 -1.29 -9.43 -20.44
N ALA A 309 -1.79 -8.19 -20.30
CA ALA A 309 -2.07 -7.33 -21.46
C ALA A 309 -0.79 -6.77 -22.08
N LEU A 310 0.24 -6.52 -21.27
CA LEU A 310 1.51 -5.92 -21.71
C LEU A 310 2.52 -6.96 -22.22
N ASP A 311 2.47 -8.20 -21.71
CA ASP A 311 3.36 -9.29 -22.15
C ASP A 311 2.54 -10.48 -22.69
N PRO A 312 2.36 -10.57 -24.02
CA PRO A 312 1.64 -11.69 -24.64
C PRO A 312 2.36 -13.03 -24.55
N ARG A 313 3.62 -13.06 -24.07
CA ARG A 313 4.42 -14.29 -23.91
C ARG A 313 4.06 -15.06 -22.63
N ILE A 314 3.39 -14.43 -21.69
CA ILE A 314 2.89 -15.09 -20.48
C ILE A 314 1.79 -16.08 -20.89
N GLN A 315 2.14 -17.36 -20.97
CA GLN A 315 1.17 -18.43 -21.26
C GLN A 315 0.18 -18.55 -20.10
N ARG A 316 -1.09 -18.48 -20.44
CA ARG A 316 -2.21 -18.61 -19.51
C ARG A 316 -2.55 -20.09 -19.36
N SER A 317 -2.01 -20.75 -18.36
CA SER A 317 -2.47 -22.07 -17.92
C SER A 317 -3.69 -21.92 -16.98
#